data_1c0d29724bb6e043786f79d170042474
#
_entry.id   1c0d29724bb6e043786f79d170042474
#
_cell.length_a   1.000
_cell.length_b   1.000
_cell.length_c   1.000
_cell.angle_alpha   90.00
_cell.angle_beta   90.00
_cell.angle_gamma   90.00
#
_symmetry.space_group_name_H-M   'P 1'
#
loop_
_entity.id
_entity.type
_entity.pdbx_description
1 polymer ?
#
loop_
_entity_poly.entity_id
_entity_poly.type
_entity_poly.pdbx_seq_one_letter_code
_entity_poly.pdbx_strand_id
1 'polypeptide(L)'
;MTTLVLIPGLASDAVVWRELADAAPLPSHAADLTRDASIAGMAQRLLAETEGRLVAIGHSMGGRVAMEMAHQAPQRLAGLVLANTGHQPRREGEQARRQRLIDLAHADIEQFADAWLPPMLDPARIGDAVLMAALRAMVRRAGAAVHERQIGALLGRPDAMAYIPAIACPILLIAAQQDGWSPIAQHREIAAAAPDAELAIIENAGHFAPLERPEEVTSAIMGWLDRRFGAEHA
;
A
#
# COMPACT_ATOMS: atom_id res chain seq x y z
N MET A 1 0.64 -14.10 19.49
CA MET A 1 1.33 -12.81 19.31
C MET A 1 0.92 -12.26 17.96
N THR A 2 0.61 -10.96 17.87
CA THR A 2 0.19 -10.29 16.62
C THR A 2 1.38 -9.60 15.99
N THR A 3 1.59 -9.77 14.68
CA THR A 3 2.70 -9.16 13.92
C THR A 3 2.15 -8.18 12.88
N LEU A 4 2.76 -7.00 12.78
CA LEU A 4 2.48 -6.04 11.71
C LEU A 4 3.22 -6.45 10.44
N VAL A 5 2.51 -6.65 9.33
CA VAL A 5 3.12 -6.89 8.02
C VAL A 5 3.08 -5.59 7.22
N LEU A 6 4.24 -4.95 7.04
CA LEU A 6 4.38 -3.63 6.43
C LEU A 6 4.65 -3.78 4.93
N ILE A 7 3.63 -3.54 4.11
CA ILE A 7 3.61 -3.89 2.68
C ILE A 7 3.71 -2.62 1.83
N PRO A 8 4.83 -2.40 1.13
CA PRO A 8 5.04 -1.22 0.30
C PRO A 8 4.24 -1.27 -1.00
N GLY A 9 4.24 -0.16 -1.74
CA GLY A 9 3.62 -0.03 -3.05
C GLY A 9 4.50 -0.48 -4.24
N LEU A 10 4.07 -0.10 -5.44
CA LEU A 10 4.81 -0.26 -6.70
C LEU A 10 6.13 0.51 -6.65
N ALA A 11 7.23 -0.11 -7.08
CA ALA A 11 8.58 0.45 -7.09
C ALA A 11 8.98 1.09 -5.75
N SER A 12 8.50 0.50 -4.65
CA SER A 12 8.68 0.99 -3.29
C SER A 12 9.32 -0.09 -2.39
N ASP A 13 9.80 0.33 -1.24
CA ASP A 13 10.43 -0.55 -0.24
C ASP A 13 10.01 -0.17 1.20
N ALA A 14 10.68 -0.76 2.19
CA ALA A 14 10.38 -0.57 3.61
C ALA A 14 10.41 0.90 4.09
N VAL A 15 11.04 1.81 3.33
CA VAL A 15 11.10 3.24 3.66
C VAL A 15 9.71 3.86 3.77
N VAL A 16 8.72 3.34 3.02
CA VAL A 16 7.32 3.83 3.07
C VAL A 16 6.74 3.75 4.50
N TRP A 17 7.13 2.74 5.26
CA TRP A 17 6.59 2.47 6.59
C TRP A 17 7.59 2.67 7.73
N ARG A 18 8.71 3.38 7.47
CA ARG A 18 9.78 3.57 8.47
C ARG A 18 9.25 4.19 9.75
N GLU A 19 8.54 5.32 9.65
CA GLU A 19 7.99 6.03 10.82
C GLU A 19 7.09 5.13 11.67
N LEU A 20 6.22 4.37 11.02
CA LEU A 20 5.35 3.42 11.71
C LEU A 20 6.15 2.26 12.34
N ALA A 21 7.16 1.74 11.63
CA ALA A 21 7.99 0.65 12.15
C ALA A 21 8.78 1.07 13.40
N ASP A 22 9.26 2.31 13.43
CA ASP A 22 10.00 2.88 14.56
C ASP A 22 9.08 3.20 15.75
N ALA A 23 7.82 3.58 15.51
CA ALA A 23 6.85 3.96 16.53
C ALA A 23 6.06 2.76 17.12
N ALA A 24 5.87 1.68 16.35
CA ALA A 24 4.97 0.61 16.75
C ALA A 24 5.57 -0.30 17.85
N PRO A 25 4.81 -0.60 18.92
CA PRO A 25 5.28 -1.49 20.01
C PRO A 25 5.19 -2.97 19.64
N LEU A 26 4.55 -3.31 18.51
CA LEU A 26 4.37 -4.67 18.04
C LEU A 26 5.52 -5.09 17.11
N PRO A 27 5.88 -6.38 17.07
CA PRO A 27 6.84 -6.88 16.11
C PRO A 27 6.35 -6.61 14.69
N SER A 28 7.24 -6.20 13.80
CA SER A 28 6.93 -5.92 12.41
C SER A 28 7.76 -6.78 11.45
N HIS A 29 7.15 -7.13 10.32
CA HIS A 29 7.77 -7.77 9.18
C HIS A 29 7.69 -6.82 7.97
N ALA A 30 8.84 -6.38 7.48
CA ALA A 30 8.92 -5.57 6.27
C ALA A 30 8.83 -6.47 5.03
N ALA A 31 7.75 -6.31 4.26
CA ALA A 31 7.48 -7.14 3.10
C ALA A 31 8.40 -6.80 1.91
N ASP A 32 8.97 -7.83 1.29
CA ASP A 32 9.68 -7.73 0.00
C ASP A 32 8.75 -8.17 -1.15
N LEU A 33 8.32 -7.22 -1.99
CA LEU A 33 7.46 -7.48 -3.15
C LEU A 33 8.24 -7.55 -4.48
N THR A 34 9.54 -7.78 -4.44
CA THR A 34 10.38 -7.76 -5.65
C THR A 34 10.41 -9.08 -6.42
N ARG A 35 9.93 -10.17 -5.83
CA ARG A 35 10.14 -11.54 -6.33
C ARG A 35 8.97 -12.09 -7.14
N ASP A 36 7.74 -11.75 -6.78
CA ASP A 36 6.53 -12.34 -7.34
C ASP A 36 5.95 -11.49 -8.47
N ALA A 37 5.33 -12.17 -9.43
CA ALA A 37 4.72 -11.56 -10.61
C ALA A 37 3.19 -11.48 -10.55
N SER A 38 2.58 -11.72 -9.37
CA SER A 38 1.14 -11.61 -9.16
C SER A 38 0.81 -11.16 -7.74
N ILE A 39 -0.32 -10.46 -7.57
CA ILE A 39 -0.83 -10.05 -6.25
C ILE A 39 -1.08 -11.29 -5.38
N ALA A 40 -1.66 -12.34 -5.95
CA ALA A 40 -1.91 -13.59 -5.24
C ALA A 40 -0.62 -14.28 -4.76
N GLY A 41 0.43 -14.32 -5.61
CA GLY A 41 1.74 -14.88 -5.24
C GLY A 41 2.43 -14.08 -4.13
N MET A 42 2.37 -12.73 -4.21
CA MET A 42 2.88 -11.86 -3.14
C MET A 42 2.19 -12.15 -1.80
N ALA A 43 0.86 -12.24 -1.80
CA ALA A 43 0.08 -12.56 -0.60
C ALA A 43 0.42 -13.94 -0.04
N GLN A 44 0.47 -14.96 -0.89
CA GLN A 44 0.82 -16.33 -0.49
C GLN A 44 2.20 -16.40 0.16
N ARG A 45 3.21 -15.73 -0.43
CA ARG A 45 4.56 -15.71 0.12
C ARG A 45 4.62 -15.00 1.47
N LEU A 46 3.99 -13.84 1.64
CA LEU A 46 3.95 -13.15 2.92
C LEU A 46 3.25 -13.97 4.01
N LEU A 47 2.19 -14.69 3.67
CA LEU A 47 1.53 -15.63 4.59
C LEU A 47 2.44 -16.81 5.00
N ALA A 48 3.33 -17.24 4.10
CA ALA A 48 4.31 -18.30 4.38
C ALA A 48 5.54 -17.80 5.18
N GLU A 49 5.94 -16.54 4.97
CA GLU A 49 7.08 -15.92 5.67
C GLU A 49 6.73 -15.44 7.10
N THR A 50 5.45 -15.41 7.47
CA THR A 50 4.96 -14.90 8.75
C THR A 50 4.18 -15.93 9.53
N GLU A 51 4.18 -15.85 10.86
CA GLU A 51 3.47 -16.76 11.74
C GLU A 51 2.43 -16.03 12.60
N GLY A 52 1.51 -16.77 13.22
CA GLY A 52 0.53 -16.25 14.17
C GLY A 52 -0.55 -15.37 13.51
N ARG A 53 -1.09 -14.44 14.29
CA ARG A 53 -2.07 -13.44 13.81
C ARG A 53 -1.37 -12.22 13.23
N LEU A 54 -1.94 -11.65 12.18
CA LEU A 54 -1.33 -10.58 11.40
C LEU A 54 -2.23 -9.35 11.33
N VAL A 55 -1.64 -8.16 11.42
CA VAL A 55 -2.25 -6.92 10.91
C VAL A 55 -1.49 -6.56 9.63
N ALA A 56 -2.14 -6.69 8.47
CA ALA A 56 -1.52 -6.37 7.19
C ALA A 56 -1.73 -4.87 6.88
N ILE A 57 -0.63 -4.14 6.76
CA ILE A 57 -0.60 -2.68 6.55
C ILE A 57 -0.03 -2.41 5.17
N GLY A 58 -0.90 -2.11 4.20
CA GLY A 58 -0.54 -2.01 2.79
C GLY A 58 -0.73 -0.62 2.21
N HIS A 59 0.31 -0.13 1.51
CA HIS A 59 0.27 1.10 0.73
C HIS A 59 0.09 0.78 -0.76
N SER A 60 -0.87 1.40 -1.43
CA SER A 60 -1.06 1.33 -2.88
C SER A 60 -1.21 -0.13 -3.38
N MET A 61 -0.25 -0.65 -4.17
CA MET A 61 -0.19 -2.06 -4.55
C MET A 61 -0.16 -2.98 -3.32
N GLY A 62 0.54 -2.59 -2.26
CA GLY A 62 0.58 -3.33 -0.99
C GLY A 62 -0.77 -3.46 -0.31
N GLY A 63 -1.66 -2.47 -0.47
CA GLY A 63 -3.05 -2.58 -0.01
C GLY A 63 -3.84 -3.66 -0.74
N ARG A 64 -3.57 -3.86 -2.05
CA ARG A 64 -4.16 -4.98 -2.82
C ARG A 64 -3.63 -6.33 -2.33
N VAL A 65 -2.34 -6.40 -2.01
CA VAL A 65 -1.73 -7.59 -1.42
C VAL A 65 -2.33 -7.88 -0.04
N ALA A 66 -2.55 -6.87 0.79
CA ALA A 66 -3.19 -7.03 2.10
C ALA A 66 -4.63 -7.56 2.00
N MET A 67 -5.45 -7.03 1.06
CA MET A 67 -6.78 -7.55 0.78
C MET A 67 -6.73 -9.01 0.31
N GLU A 68 -5.79 -9.35 -0.55
CA GLU A 68 -5.60 -10.72 -1.06
C GLU A 68 -5.14 -11.68 0.06
N MET A 69 -4.29 -11.25 1.00
CA MET A 69 -3.94 -12.02 2.20
C MET A 69 -5.19 -12.35 3.03
N ALA A 70 -6.09 -11.37 3.21
CA ALA A 70 -7.34 -11.60 3.92
C ALA A 70 -8.29 -12.54 3.17
N HIS A 71 -8.27 -12.54 1.84
CA HIS A 71 -9.03 -13.49 1.02
C HIS A 71 -8.48 -14.91 1.13
N GLN A 72 -7.16 -15.09 1.05
CA GLN A 72 -6.51 -16.41 1.06
C GLN A 72 -6.50 -17.07 2.45
N ALA A 73 -6.34 -16.29 3.52
CA ALA A 73 -6.20 -16.79 4.88
C ALA A 73 -6.92 -15.89 5.91
N PRO A 74 -8.27 -15.79 5.83
CA PRO A 74 -9.03 -14.85 6.68
C PRO A 74 -8.80 -15.08 8.17
N GLN A 75 -8.59 -16.33 8.60
CA GLN A 75 -8.34 -16.70 9.99
C GLN A 75 -6.97 -16.18 10.53
N ARG A 76 -6.05 -15.82 9.64
CA ARG A 76 -4.73 -15.28 10.00
C ARG A 76 -4.77 -13.77 10.23
N LEU A 77 -5.75 -13.07 9.68
CA LEU A 77 -5.81 -11.61 9.73
C LEU A 77 -6.58 -11.15 10.98
N ALA A 78 -5.87 -10.41 11.84
CA ALA A 78 -6.44 -9.68 12.96
C ALA A 78 -7.04 -8.35 12.51
N GLY A 79 -6.45 -7.71 11.48
CA GLY A 79 -6.90 -6.45 10.94
C GLY A 79 -6.18 -6.08 9.65
N LEU A 80 -6.72 -5.10 8.94
CA LEU A 80 -6.14 -4.51 7.73
C LEU A 80 -5.98 -3.00 7.87
N VAL A 81 -4.88 -2.47 7.38
CA VAL A 81 -4.73 -1.04 7.08
C VAL A 81 -4.48 -0.88 5.59
N LEU A 82 -5.35 -0.15 4.91
CA LEU A 82 -5.35 0.01 3.46
C LEU A 82 -5.13 1.48 3.11
N ALA A 83 -3.88 1.87 2.86
CA ALA A 83 -3.50 3.24 2.60
C ALA A 83 -3.34 3.50 1.09
N ASN A 84 -3.99 4.56 0.60
CA ASN A 84 -3.85 5.05 -0.78
C ASN A 84 -4.01 3.95 -1.83
N THR A 85 -5.03 3.10 -1.69
CA THR A 85 -5.24 1.92 -2.54
C THR A 85 -6.63 1.89 -3.15
N GLY A 86 -6.84 0.99 -4.09
CA GLY A 86 -8.14 0.78 -4.73
C GLY A 86 -8.46 -0.70 -4.89
N HIS A 87 -9.73 -1.03 -5.12
CA HIS A 87 -10.24 -2.39 -5.24
C HIS A 87 -10.42 -2.85 -6.69
N GLN A 88 -10.55 -1.92 -7.65
CA GLN A 88 -11.00 -2.19 -9.02
C GLN A 88 -10.02 -3.09 -9.81
N PRO A 89 -10.54 -3.95 -10.72
CA PRO A 89 -9.73 -4.75 -11.64
C PRO A 89 -9.06 -3.86 -12.69
N ARG A 90 -8.32 -4.48 -13.60
CA ARG A 90 -7.69 -3.77 -14.74
C ARG A 90 -8.76 -3.03 -15.57
N ARG A 91 -8.46 -1.77 -15.90
CA ARG A 91 -9.29 -0.96 -16.78
C ARG A 91 -8.85 -1.07 -18.25
N GLU A 92 -9.77 -0.79 -19.16
CA GLU A 92 -9.48 -0.68 -20.58
C GLU A 92 -8.38 0.36 -20.85
N GLY A 93 -7.45 0.06 -21.76
CA GLY A 93 -6.32 0.94 -22.10
C GLY A 93 -5.22 1.05 -21.02
N GLU A 94 -5.40 0.46 -19.84
CA GLU A 94 -4.41 0.53 -18.76
C GLU A 94 -3.08 -0.12 -19.17
N GLN A 95 -3.11 -1.24 -19.90
CA GLN A 95 -1.91 -1.95 -20.34
C GLN A 95 -1.02 -1.06 -21.21
N ALA A 96 -1.59 -0.38 -22.21
CA ALA A 96 -0.81 0.48 -23.10
C ALA A 96 -0.18 1.69 -22.37
N ARG A 97 -0.90 2.26 -21.38
CA ARG A 97 -0.33 3.34 -20.56
C ARG A 97 0.83 2.85 -19.70
N ARG A 98 0.69 1.67 -19.09
CA ARG A 98 1.73 1.08 -18.24
C ARG A 98 2.95 0.63 -19.05
N GLN A 99 2.75 0.13 -20.29
CA GLN A 99 3.85 -0.25 -21.14
C GLN A 99 4.80 0.92 -21.43
N ARG A 100 4.26 2.12 -21.70
CA ARG A 100 5.10 3.32 -21.88
C ARG A 100 5.97 3.65 -20.68
N LEU A 101 5.46 3.42 -19.45
CA LEU A 101 6.24 3.62 -18.23
C LEU A 101 7.29 2.53 -18.04
N ILE A 102 7.00 1.29 -18.42
CA ILE A 102 7.98 0.19 -18.44
C ILE A 102 9.12 0.52 -19.40
N ASP A 103 8.78 0.91 -20.63
CA ASP A 103 9.76 1.25 -21.67
C ASP A 103 10.67 2.40 -21.22
N LEU A 104 10.07 3.44 -20.60
CA LEU A 104 10.82 4.56 -20.05
C LEU A 104 11.75 4.12 -18.91
N ALA A 105 11.27 3.28 -17.98
CA ALA A 105 12.07 2.81 -16.86
C ALA A 105 13.27 1.97 -17.31
N HIS A 106 13.11 1.16 -18.37
CA HIS A 106 14.22 0.40 -18.96
C HIS A 106 15.20 1.29 -19.74
N ALA A 107 14.71 2.34 -20.38
CA ALA A 107 15.56 3.28 -21.11
C ALA A 107 16.35 4.20 -20.15
N ASP A 108 15.68 4.74 -19.13
CA ASP A 108 16.29 5.66 -18.16
C ASP A 108 15.44 5.73 -16.88
N ILE A 109 15.94 5.11 -15.83
CA ILE A 109 15.23 5.04 -14.52
C ILE A 109 15.09 6.42 -13.85
N GLU A 110 16.00 7.37 -14.13
CA GLU A 110 15.91 8.72 -13.57
C GLU A 110 14.83 9.52 -14.30
N GLN A 111 14.77 9.46 -15.62
CA GLN A 111 13.69 10.07 -16.39
C GLN A 111 12.32 9.45 -16.03
N PHE A 112 12.27 8.14 -15.79
CA PHE A 112 11.06 7.49 -15.29
C PHE A 112 10.65 8.07 -13.94
N ALA A 113 11.57 8.17 -12.98
CA ALA A 113 11.27 8.74 -11.66
C ALA A 113 10.77 10.19 -11.75
N ASP A 114 11.41 11.00 -12.61
CA ASP A 114 11.06 12.41 -12.83
C ASP A 114 9.67 12.59 -13.48
N ALA A 115 9.26 11.66 -14.33
CA ALA A 115 7.95 11.68 -14.98
C ALA A 115 6.85 11.08 -14.09
N TRP A 116 7.18 10.06 -13.29
CA TRP A 116 6.20 9.25 -12.58
C TRP A 116 5.87 9.76 -11.19
N LEU A 117 6.86 10.31 -10.44
CA LEU A 117 6.67 10.72 -9.05
C LEU A 117 5.84 12.00 -8.87
N PRO A 118 6.10 13.11 -9.59
CA PRO A 118 5.42 14.38 -9.31
C PRO A 118 3.88 14.30 -9.38
N PRO A 119 3.27 13.59 -10.37
CA PRO A 119 1.80 13.48 -10.43
C PRO A 119 1.16 12.70 -9.29
N MET A 120 1.95 12.01 -8.45
CA MET A 120 1.47 11.25 -7.31
C MET A 120 1.50 12.04 -5.99
N LEU A 121 2.20 13.16 -5.95
CA LEU A 121 2.36 13.94 -4.73
C LEU A 121 1.29 15.04 -4.62
N ASP A 122 1.10 15.53 -3.40
CA ASP A 122 0.48 16.83 -3.21
C ASP A 122 1.29 17.88 -4.01
N PRO A 123 0.65 18.71 -4.87
CA PRO A 123 1.33 19.74 -5.62
C PRO A 123 2.23 20.66 -4.76
N ALA A 124 1.85 20.91 -3.51
CA ALA A 124 2.65 21.71 -2.58
C ALA A 124 3.94 21.00 -2.12
N ARG A 125 4.04 19.69 -2.29
CA ARG A 125 5.19 18.86 -1.87
C ARG A 125 6.17 18.54 -3.01
N ILE A 126 5.84 18.85 -4.26
CA ILE A 126 6.71 18.57 -5.43
C ILE A 126 8.05 19.28 -5.30
N GLY A 127 8.09 20.48 -4.69
CA GLY A 127 9.29 21.25 -4.43
C GLY A 127 10.12 20.80 -3.22
N ASP A 128 9.67 19.81 -2.46
CA ASP A 128 10.41 19.29 -1.31
C ASP A 128 11.58 18.40 -1.76
N ALA A 129 12.78 18.97 -1.76
CA ALA A 129 13.97 18.30 -2.27
C ALA A 129 14.35 17.05 -1.46
N VAL A 130 14.06 17.01 -0.14
CA VAL A 130 14.37 15.87 0.72
C VAL A 130 13.42 14.71 0.41
N LEU A 131 12.12 14.97 0.32
CA LEU A 131 11.11 13.99 -0.06
C LEU A 131 11.40 13.43 -1.46
N MET A 132 11.62 14.30 -2.44
CA MET A 132 11.91 13.90 -3.82
C MET A 132 13.18 13.06 -3.92
N ALA A 133 14.25 13.40 -3.19
CA ALA A 133 15.47 12.60 -3.17
C ALA A 133 15.23 11.21 -2.58
N ALA A 134 14.45 11.10 -1.50
CA ALA A 134 14.08 9.82 -0.89
C ALA A 134 13.26 8.94 -1.84
N LEU A 135 12.25 9.52 -2.50
CA LEU A 135 11.40 8.82 -3.47
C LEU A 135 12.19 8.33 -4.70
N ARG A 136 13.04 9.19 -5.29
CA ARG A 136 13.92 8.80 -6.40
C ARG A 136 14.88 7.68 -6.00
N ALA A 137 15.47 7.76 -4.82
CA ALA A 137 16.35 6.70 -4.31
C ALA A 137 15.61 5.36 -4.17
N MET A 138 14.36 5.37 -3.72
CA MET A 138 13.50 4.20 -3.61
C MET A 138 13.20 3.59 -4.98
N VAL A 139 12.78 4.40 -5.96
CA VAL A 139 12.55 3.95 -7.35
C VAL A 139 13.83 3.36 -7.96
N ARG A 140 14.97 3.98 -7.73
CA ARG A 140 16.28 3.53 -8.20
C ARG A 140 16.67 2.18 -7.63
N ARG A 141 16.41 1.93 -6.33
CA ARG A 141 16.65 0.62 -5.68
C ARG A 141 15.74 -0.46 -6.23
N ALA A 142 14.49 -0.16 -6.52
CA ALA A 142 13.58 -1.10 -7.19
C ALA A 142 14.08 -1.47 -8.59
N GLY A 143 14.42 -0.48 -9.41
CA GLY A 143 14.88 -0.65 -10.77
C GLY A 143 13.79 -1.08 -11.75
N ALA A 144 14.12 -1.03 -13.05
CA ALA A 144 13.17 -1.27 -14.14
C ALA A 144 12.58 -2.68 -14.14
N ALA A 145 13.38 -3.69 -13.87
CA ALA A 145 12.94 -5.09 -13.91
C ALA A 145 11.93 -5.42 -12.80
N VAL A 146 12.08 -4.84 -11.60
CA VAL A 146 11.09 -4.98 -10.52
C VAL A 146 9.83 -4.20 -10.85
N HIS A 147 9.97 -2.97 -11.36
CA HIS A 147 8.84 -2.15 -11.80
C HIS A 147 7.98 -2.89 -12.84
N GLU A 148 8.60 -3.46 -13.89
CA GLU A 148 7.91 -4.23 -14.91
C GLU A 148 7.17 -5.44 -14.34
N ARG A 149 7.82 -6.23 -13.49
CA ARG A 149 7.21 -7.40 -12.81
C ARG A 149 6.01 -7.01 -11.99
N GLN A 150 6.11 -5.96 -11.20
CA GLN A 150 5.02 -5.45 -10.37
C GLN A 150 3.88 -4.85 -11.21
N ILE A 151 4.18 -4.20 -12.32
CA ILE A 151 3.16 -3.77 -13.30
C ILE A 151 2.42 -4.99 -13.86
N GLY A 152 3.13 -6.08 -14.19
CA GLY A 152 2.51 -7.34 -14.60
C GLY A 152 1.54 -7.87 -13.56
N ALA A 153 1.94 -7.87 -12.28
CA ALA A 153 1.08 -8.25 -11.16
C ALA A 153 -0.17 -7.36 -11.06
N LEU A 154 -0.02 -6.04 -11.22
CA LEU A 154 -1.14 -5.11 -11.21
C LEU A 154 -2.09 -5.27 -12.42
N LEU A 155 -1.58 -5.61 -13.59
CA LEU A 155 -2.41 -5.87 -14.77
C LEU A 155 -3.22 -7.16 -14.64
N GLY A 156 -2.74 -8.14 -13.87
CA GLY A 156 -3.45 -9.39 -13.54
C GLY A 156 -4.25 -9.35 -12.24
N ARG A 157 -4.35 -8.19 -11.57
CA ARG A 157 -5.02 -8.07 -10.27
C ARG A 157 -6.50 -8.46 -10.31
N PRO A 158 -7.02 -9.15 -9.29
CA PRO A 158 -8.45 -9.44 -9.19
C PRO A 158 -9.27 -8.17 -8.91
N ASP A 159 -10.57 -8.27 -9.13
CA ASP A 159 -11.53 -7.32 -8.57
C ASP A 159 -11.74 -7.67 -7.08
N ALA A 160 -11.18 -6.85 -6.20
CA ALA A 160 -11.26 -7.09 -4.77
C ALA A 160 -12.69 -6.93 -4.21
N MET A 161 -13.58 -6.23 -4.94
CA MET A 161 -14.98 -6.09 -4.53
C MET A 161 -15.69 -7.44 -4.46
N ALA A 162 -15.20 -8.46 -5.17
CA ALA A 162 -15.75 -9.81 -5.12
C ALA A 162 -15.57 -10.48 -3.74
N TYR A 163 -14.60 -10.05 -2.91
CA TYR A 163 -14.32 -10.66 -1.62
C TYR A 163 -14.25 -9.69 -0.43
N ILE A 164 -14.19 -8.37 -0.64
CA ILE A 164 -14.22 -7.38 0.44
C ILE A 164 -15.41 -7.58 1.39
N PRO A 165 -16.65 -7.87 0.93
CA PRO A 165 -17.78 -8.11 1.84
C PRO A 165 -17.62 -9.32 2.76
N ALA A 166 -16.72 -10.25 2.45
CA ALA A 166 -16.43 -11.43 3.26
C ALA A 166 -15.23 -11.24 4.23
N ILE A 167 -14.55 -10.10 4.19
CA ILE A 167 -13.44 -9.79 5.10
C ILE A 167 -14.03 -9.47 6.48
N ALA A 168 -13.84 -10.39 7.42
CA ALA A 168 -14.43 -10.29 8.75
C ALA A 168 -13.60 -9.49 9.76
N CYS A 169 -12.29 -9.30 9.51
CA CYS A 169 -11.45 -8.49 10.40
C CYS A 169 -11.69 -6.99 10.19
N PRO A 170 -11.48 -6.15 11.24
CA PRO A 170 -11.61 -4.70 11.12
C PRO A 170 -10.62 -4.12 10.10
N ILE A 171 -11.06 -3.09 9.37
CA ILE A 171 -10.28 -2.39 8.35
C ILE A 171 -10.16 -0.92 8.70
N LEU A 172 -8.92 -0.40 8.69
CA LEU A 172 -8.66 1.04 8.63
C LEU A 172 -8.31 1.41 7.19
N LEU A 173 -9.06 2.31 6.61
CA LEU A 173 -8.78 2.93 5.33
C LEU A 173 -8.10 4.28 5.55
N ILE A 174 -6.98 4.52 4.86
CA ILE A 174 -6.29 5.80 4.85
C ILE A 174 -6.32 6.35 3.43
N ALA A 175 -7.00 7.45 3.24
CA ALA A 175 -7.09 8.16 1.97
C ALA A 175 -6.45 9.54 2.09
N ALA A 176 -5.74 9.99 1.07
CA ALA A 176 -5.18 11.34 1.03
C ALA A 176 -6.02 12.27 0.14
N GLN A 177 -6.12 13.52 0.57
CA GLN A 177 -7.03 14.48 -0.08
C GLN A 177 -6.61 14.82 -1.50
N GLN A 178 -5.31 14.87 -1.78
CA GLN A 178 -4.74 15.20 -3.09
C GLN A 178 -4.36 13.95 -3.91
N ASP A 179 -4.73 12.73 -3.46
CA ASP A 179 -4.44 11.50 -4.21
C ASP A 179 -5.35 11.35 -5.43
N GLY A 180 -4.84 11.68 -6.62
CA GLY A 180 -5.53 11.47 -7.89
C GLY A 180 -5.49 10.03 -8.41
N TRP A 181 -4.65 9.15 -7.84
CA TRP A 181 -4.51 7.75 -8.24
C TRP A 181 -5.46 6.81 -7.52
N SER A 182 -5.62 7.02 -6.22
CA SER A 182 -6.55 6.29 -5.37
C SER A 182 -7.42 7.27 -4.59
N PRO A 183 -8.37 7.95 -5.26
CA PRO A 183 -9.15 9.01 -4.66
C PRO A 183 -10.02 8.51 -3.51
N ILE A 184 -10.41 9.42 -2.61
CA ILE A 184 -11.26 9.15 -1.44
C ILE A 184 -12.52 8.36 -1.81
N ALA A 185 -13.08 8.58 -3.01
CA ALA A 185 -14.26 7.85 -3.48
C ALA A 185 -14.04 6.32 -3.51
N GLN A 186 -12.87 5.86 -3.97
CA GLN A 186 -12.56 4.42 -3.96
C GLN A 186 -12.46 3.84 -2.54
N HIS A 187 -11.92 4.61 -1.59
CA HIS A 187 -11.86 4.18 -0.19
C HIS A 187 -13.27 4.12 0.43
N ARG A 188 -14.14 5.06 0.08
CA ARG A 188 -15.56 5.03 0.50
C ARG A 188 -16.31 3.84 -0.08
N GLU A 189 -16.01 3.42 -1.33
CA GLU A 189 -16.55 2.21 -1.93
C GLU A 189 -16.15 0.95 -1.14
N ILE A 190 -14.87 0.85 -0.75
CA ILE A 190 -14.37 -0.24 0.11
C ILE A 190 -15.06 -0.18 1.48
N ALA A 191 -15.13 0.99 2.12
CA ALA A 191 -15.77 1.16 3.42
C ALA A 191 -17.26 0.76 3.41
N ALA A 192 -17.96 1.08 2.34
CA ALA A 192 -19.38 0.74 2.20
C ALA A 192 -19.62 -0.77 1.99
N ALA A 193 -18.64 -1.48 1.44
CA ALA A 193 -18.74 -2.92 1.16
C ALA A 193 -18.23 -3.79 2.32
N ALA A 194 -17.29 -3.29 3.12
CA ALA A 194 -16.69 -4.02 4.23
C ALA A 194 -17.62 -4.02 5.47
N PRO A 195 -17.71 -5.15 6.21
CA PRO A 195 -18.56 -5.24 7.41
C PRO A 195 -18.13 -4.31 8.57
N ASP A 196 -16.84 -4.06 8.72
CA ASP A 196 -16.26 -3.24 9.79
C ASP A 196 -15.08 -2.42 9.24
N ALA A 197 -15.35 -1.17 8.84
CA ALA A 197 -14.34 -0.28 8.28
C ALA A 197 -14.41 1.13 8.85
N GLU A 198 -13.25 1.69 9.18
CA GLU A 198 -13.05 3.09 9.53
C GLU A 198 -12.31 3.80 8.39
N LEU A 199 -12.59 5.08 8.15
CA LEU A 199 -11.90 5.89 7.15
C LEU A 199 -11.25 7.11 7.78
N ALA A 200 -9.93 7.21 7.67
CA ALA A 200 -9.15 8.39 7.97
C ALA A 200 -8.77 9.12 6.68
N ILE A 201 -8.95 10.43 6.65
CA ILE A 201 -8.55 11.28 5.53
C ILE A 201 -7.35 12.11 5.96
N ILE A 202 -6.26 12.01 5.22
CA ILE A 202 -5.03 12.79 5.44
C ILE A 202 -5.06 14.01 4.52
N GLU A 203 -5.04 15.16 5.13
CA GLU A 203 -5.00 16.45 4.42
C GLU A 203 -3.57 16.76 3.95
N ASN A 204 -3.47 17.57 2.88
CA ASN A 204 -2.19 18.02 2.33
C ASN A 204 -1.22 16.88 2.01
N ALA A 205 -1.75 15.80 1.45
CA ALA A 205 -1.00 14.62 1.01
C ALA A 205 -1.56 14.07 -0.30
N GLY A 206 -0.68 13.57 -1.15
CA GLY A 206 -0.98 12.82 -2.36
C GLY A 206 -0.93 11.31 -2.14
N HIS A 207 -0.51 10.59 -3.17
CA HIS A 207 -0.49 9.12 -3.17
C HIS A 207 0.52 8.51 -2.20
N PHE A 208 1.62 9.22 -1.91
CA PHE A 208 2.62 8.80 -0.95
C PHE A 208 2.37 9.36 0.46
N ALA A 209 1.12 9.39 0.91
CA ALA A 209 0.76 9.92 2.22
C ALA A 209 1.65 9.43 3.37
N PRO A 210 2.08 8.15 3.45
CA PRO A 210 2.99 7.70 4.51
C PRO A 210 4.36 8.37 4.51
N LEU A 211 4.79 8.98 3.38
CA LEU A 211 6.04 9.72 3.25
C LEU A 211 5.82 11.24 3.23
N GLU A 212 4.65 11.69 2.78
CA GLU A 212 4.29 13.09 2.74
C GLU A 212 3.83 13.63 4.10
N ARG A 213 3.16 12.79 4.88
CA ARG A 213 2.60 13.07 6.21
C ARG A 213 2.83 11.90 7.16
N PRO A 214 4.10 11.54 7.45
CA PRO A 214 4.43 10.32 8.20
C PRO A 214 3.84 10.33 9.63
N GLU A 215 3.86 11.47 10.32
CA GLU A 215 3.34 11.61 11.68
C GLU A 215 1.82 11.41 11.73
N GLU A 216 1.08 12.04 10.81
CA GLU A 216 -0.38 11.96 10.75
C GLU A 216 -0.85 10.55 10.39
N VAL A 217 -0.18 9.91 9.42
CA VAL A 217 -0.49 8.52 9.01
C VAL A 217 -0.17 7.56 10.15
N THR A 218 1.00 7.69 10.77
CA THR A 218 1.41 6.85 11.91
C THR A 218 0.46 7.02 13.09
N SER A 219 0.09 8.26 13.44
CA SER A 219 -0.86 8.56 14.52
C SER A 219 -2.24 7.93 14.26
N ALA A 220 -2.75 8.01 13.03
CA ALA A 220 -4.02 7.40 12.65
C ALA A 220 -3.98 5.87 12.81
N ILE A 221 -2.89 5.22 12.38
CA ILE A 221 -2.71 3.77 12.51
C ILE A 221 -2.57 3.37 13.97
N MET A 222 -1.71 4.04 14.73
CA MET A 222 -1.47 3.73 16.14
C MET A 222 -2.74 3.90 16.98
N GLY A 223 -3.47 5.00 16.80
CA GLY A 223 -4.74 5.22 17.48
C GLY A 223 -5.80 4.16 17.14
N TRP A 224 -5.80 3.66 15.90
CA TRP A 224 -6.68 2.56 15.51
C TRP A 224 -6.23 1.23 16.14
N LEU A 225 -4.91 0.93 16.12
CA LEU A 225 -4.36 -0.28 16.76
C LEU A 225 -4.69 -0.32 18.25
N ASP A 226 -4.54 0.81 18.97
CA ASP A 226 -4.86 0.92 20.39
C ASP A 226 -6.35 0.65 20.66
N ARG A 227 -7.25 1.22 19.87
CA ARG A 227 -8.68 0.99 20.03
C ARG A 227 -9.11 -0.45 19.76
N ARG A 228 -8.46 -1.11 18.78
CA ARG A 228 -8.87 -2.45 18.34
C ARG A 228 -8.15 -3.58 19.05
N PHE A 229 -6.92 -3.35 19.53
CA PHE A 229 -6.06 -4.41 20.06
C PHE A 229 -5.39 -4.07 21.40
N GLY A 230 -5.55 -2.85 21.93
CA GLY A 230 -4.87 -2.39 23.14
C GLY A 230 -5.18 -3.22 24.40
N ALA A 231 -6.36 -3.80 24.50
CA ALA A 231 -6.73 -4.67 25.61
C ALA A 231 -6.08 -6.08 25.58
N GLU A 232 -5.51 -6.49 24.45
CA GLU A 232 -4.84 -7.79 24.30
C GLU A 232 -3.35 -7.73 24.73
N HIS A 233 -2.83 -6.55 25.06
CA HIS A 233 -1.42 -6.29 25.37
C HIS A 233 -1.19 -5.67 26.75
N ALA A 234 -2.26 -5.50 27.56
CA ALA A 234 -2.24 -5.17 28.99
C ALA A 234 -2.31 -6.45 29.88
#